data_ee9db0a7e39187f0d3e69e85dd99af2e
#
_entry.id   ee9db0a7e39187f0d3e69e85dd99af2e
#
_cell.length_a   1.000
_cell.length_b   1.000
_cell.length_c   1.000
_cell.angle_alpha   90.00
_cell.angle_beta   90.00
_cell.angle_gamma   90.00
#
_symmetry.space_group_name_H-M   'P 1'
#
loop_
_entity.id
_entity.type
_entity.pdbx_description
1 polymer ?
#
loop_
_entity_poly.entity_id
_entity_poly.type
_entity_poly.pdbx_seq_one_letter_code
_entity_poly.pdbx_strand_id
1 'polypeptide(L)'
;MRMTTAVADIFLLLAAAIWGAGFVAQILGANHVGPFGFTGIRFTLGTILLLPLLYIIRWPTENVSEVRRATFEGGAISGVVMTVGALFQQYGLGDTTASNGAFITSLYVVFVPLLGLLVGNRIGWSVWLGVALSFVGLVLLAVTREFTFNSGDPFVLVSAMVWAIQVIVVGRYSPRVEPVRFSMIQLGITGVVSLIFAAFLGELEWAPIVEARWPILFGAAFPVATAFTLQVFAQKKAPPTHAALIMSLESVFGMACGIAFLHERPEVQQYIGAALMLTGVVVSQVVRPGQRRDDTDIVPIIPER
;
A
#
# COMPACT_ATOMS: atom_id res chain seq x y z
N MET A 1 -4.23 -23.25 7.33
CA MET A 1 -4.91 -23.17 6.01
C MET A 1 -3.86 -22.80 4.95
N ARG A 2 -3.65 -23.64 3.93
CA ARG A 2 -2.71 -23.29 2.85
C ARG A 2 -3.35 -22.20 1.99
N MET A 3 -2.80 -21.00 2.01
CA MET A 3 -3.29 -19.88 1.19
C MET A 3 -3.09 -20.19 -0.30
N THR A 4 -4.16 -20.11 -1.09
CA THR A 4 -4.12 -20.25 -2.56
C THR A 4 -3.81 -18.88 -3.19
N THR A 5 -3.40 -18.87 -4.47
CA THR A 5 -3.18 -17.63 -5.21
C THR A 5 -4.46 -16.81 -5.29
N ALA A 6 -5.61 -17.44 -5.51
CA ALA A 6 -6.90 -16.75 -5.54
C ALA A 6 -7.24 -16.04 -4.23
N VAL A 7 -6.94 -16.64 -3.08
CA VAL A 7 -7.13 -15.98 -1.76
C VAL A 7 -6.18 -14.80 -1.61
N ALA A 8 -4.94 -14.93 -2.09
CA ALA A 8 -4.00 -13.80 -2.08
C ALA A 8 -4.50 -12.63 -2.94
N ASP A 9 -5.02 -12.92 -4.13
CA ASP A 9 -5.58 -11.90 -5.03
C ASP A 9 -6.81 -11.21 -4.41
N ILE A 10 -7.69 -11.96 -3.74
CA ILE A 10 -8.82 -11.39 -2.98
C ILE A 10 -8.34 -10.48 -1.86
N PHE A 11 -7.30 -10.86 -1.12
CA PHE A 11 -6.74 -10.02 -0.05
C PHE A 11 -6.16 -8.71 -0.60
N LEU A 12 -5.46 -8.76 -1.75
CA LEU A 12 -4.96 -7.55 -2.41
C LEU A 12 -6.10 -6.66 -2.92
N LEU A 13 -7.15 -7.27 -3.47
CA LEU A 13 -8.32 -6.53 -3.94
C LEU A 13 -9.06 -5.83 -2.79
N LEU A 14 -9.21 -6.52 -1.66
CA LEU A 14 -9.78 -5.93 -0.44
C LEU A 14 -8.90 -4.80 0.09
N ALA A 15 -7.58 -4.98 0.10
CA ALA A 15 -6.64 -3.92 0.49
C ALA A 15 -6.76 -2.70 -0.43
N ALA A 16 -6.83 -2.90 -1.76
CA ALA A 16 -7.05 -1.83 -2.72
C ALA A 16 -8.37 -1.07 -2.48
N ALA A 17 -9.46 -1.79 -2.21
CA ALA A 17 -10.76 -1.17 -1.91
C ALA A 17 -10.70 -0.33 -0.63
N ILE A 18 -10.05 -0.84 0.40
CA ILE A 18 -9.89 -0.14 1.68
C ILE A 18 -9.00 1.10 1.51
N TRP A 19 -7.90 1.02 0.77
CA TRP A 19 -7.02 2.17 0.53
C TRP A 19 -7.68 3.21 -0.36
N GLY A 20 -8.45 2.80 -1.37
CA GLY A 20 -9.23 3.73 -2.19
C GLY A 20 -10.18 4.60 -1.35
N ALA A 21 -10.92 3.98 -0.42
CA ALA A 21 -11.72 4.73 0.54
C ALA A 21 -10.87 5.54 1.55
N GLY A 22 -9.65 5.07 1.83
CA GLY A 22 -8.73 5.67 2.77
C GLY A 22 -8.24 7.07 2.37
N PHE A 23 -8.15 7.39 1.08
CA PHE A 23 -7.74 8.73 0.62
C PHE A 23 -8.67 9.83 1.12
N VAL A 24 -9.98 9.59 1.12
CA VAL A 24 -10.97 10.54 1.66
C VAL A 24 -10.70 10.80 3.15
N ALA A 25 -10.47 9.75 3.93
CA ALA A 25 -10.17 9.89 5.36
C ALA A 25 -8.86 10.65 5.59
N GLN A 26 -7.84 10.45 4.76
CA GLN A 26 -6.55 11.15 4.85
C GLN A 26 -6.68 12.64 4.59
N ILE A 27 -7.45 13.04 3.58
CA ILE A 27 -7.76 14.46 3.28
C ILE A 27 -8.54 15.09 4.43
N LEU A 28 -9.61 14.43 4.89
CA LEU A 28 -10.41 14.93 6.02
C LEU A 28 -9.57 15.07 7.30
N GLY A 29 -8.62 14.17 7.51
CA GLY A 29 -7.70 14.25 8.64
C GLY A 29 -6.69 15.39 8.51
N ALA A 30 -6.16 15.61 7.30
CA ALA A 30 -5.19 16.67 7.01
C ALA A 30 -5.76 18.09 7.25
N ASN A 31 -7.09 18.27 7.19
CA ASN A 31 -7.73 19.53 7.48
C ASN A 31 -7.66 19.95 8.98
N HIS A 32 -7.34 19.03 9.87
CA HIS A 32 -7.36 19.26 11.32
C HIS A 32 -6.00 19.02 11.97
N VAL A 33 -5.31 17.94 11.58
CA VAL A 33 -4.07 17.48 12.23
C VAL A 33 -2.93 17.47 11.22
N GLY A 34 -1.77 17.96 11.63
CA GLY A 34 -0.58 17.93 10.80
C GLY A 34 -0.18 16.50 10.38
N PRO A 35 0.66 16.38 9.32
CA PRO A 35 0.95 15.09 8.69
C PRO A 35 1.61 14.07 9.64
N PHE A 36 2.46 14.53 10.55
CA PHE A 36 3.13 13.66 11.52
C PHE A 36 2.18 13.22 12.63
N GLY A 37 1.34 14.11 13.14
CA GLY A 37 0.33 13.82 14.17
C GLY A 37 -0.71 12.83 13.66
N PHE A 38 -1.29 13.11 12.51
CA PHE A 38 -2.30 12.22 11.90
C PHE A 38 -1.72 10.83 11.58
N THR A 39 -0.53 10.77 10.95
CA THR A 39 0.14 9.51 10.65
C THR A 39 0.52 8.77 11.93
N GLY A 40 1.13 9.46 12.89
CA GLY A 40 1.59 8.85 14.14
C GLY A 40 0.45 8.21 14.93
N ILE A 41 -0.66 8.93 15.11
CA ILE A 41 -1.81 8.45 15.88
C ILE A 41 -2.47 7.25 15.19
N ARG A 42 -2.79 7.34 13.88
CA ARG A 42 -3.47 6.24 13.17
C ARG A 42 -2.62 4.98 13.06
N PHE A 43 -1.29 5.09 12.89
CA PHE A 43 -0.40 3.93 12.82
C PHE A 43 -0.18 3.29 14.18
N THR A 44 -0.08 4.07 15.24
CA THR A 44 0.01 3.56 16.62
C THR A 44 -1.29 2.85 17.02
N LEU A 45 -2.44 3.47 16.78
CA LEU A 45 -3.74 2.83 17.04
C LEU A 45 -3.91 1.56 16.20
N GLY A 46 -3.53 1.58 14.91
CA GLY A 46 -3.55 0.40 14.04
C GLY A 46 -2.68 -0.73 14.57
N THR A 47 -1.50 -0.42 15.11
CA THR A 47 -0.64 -1.42 15.77
C THR A 47 -1.31 -2.03 17.00
N ILE A 48 -1.95 -1.20 17.83
CA ILE A 48 -2.68 -1.65 19.03
C ILE A 48 -3.85 -2.56 18.64
N LEU A 49 -4.58 -2.22 17.58
CA LEU A 49 -5.70 -3.04 17.07
C LEU A 49 -5.27 -4.44 16.60
N LEU A 50 -4.00 -4.65 16.26
CA LEU A 50 -3.48 -5.96 15.90
C LEU A 50 -3.09 -6.83 17.11
N LEU A 51 -2.97 -6.26 18.31
CA LEU A 51 -2.55 -7.01 19.52
C LEU A 51 -3.38 -8.27 19.79
N PRO A 52 -4.73 -8.25 19.69
CA PRO A 52 -5.54 -9.45 19.93
C PRO A 52 -5.20 -10.60 18.98
N LEU A 53 -4.79 -10.31 17.74
CA LEU A 53 -4.44 -11.32 16.74
C LEU A 53 -3.18 -12.12 17.12
N LEU A 54 -2.29 -11.58 17.98
CA LEU A 54 -1.12 -12.30 18.47
C LEU A 54 -1.48 -13.53 19.33
N TYR A 55 -2.64 -13.51 19.99
CA TYR A 55 -3.14 -14.65 20.78
C TYR A 55 -3.72 -15.74 19.88
N ILE A 56 -4.22 -15.36 18.68
CA ILE A 56 -4.86 -16.28 17.75
C ILE A 56 -3.82 -16.91 16.82
N ILE A 57 -2.86 -16.11 16.33
CA ILE A 57 -1.84 -16.53 15.36
C ILE A 57 -0.53 -16.80 16.11
N ARG A 58 -0.16 -18.09 16.20
CA ARG A 58 1.07 -18.53 16.87
C ARG A 58 2.25 -18.55 15.90
N TRP A 59 3.47 -18.47 16.47
CA TRP A 59 4.69 -18.70 15.71
C TRP A 59 4.69 -20.11 15.10
N PRO A 60 5.26 -20.29 13.88
CA PRO A 60 5.51 -21.62 13.36
C PRO A 60 6.37 -22.44 14.31
N THR A 61 6.14 -23.75 14.39
CA THR A 61 6.90 -24.65 15.25
C THR A 61 8.27 -25.00 14.68
N GLU A 62 8.42 -24.89 13.35
CA GLU A 62 9.68 -25.16 12.65
C GLU A 62 10.46 -23.86 12.38
N ASN A 63 11.79 -23.89 12.55
CA ASN A 63 12.71 -22.77 12.28
C ASN A 63 12.31 -21.44 12.95
N VAL A 64 11.83 -21.50 14.20
CA VAL A 64 11.30 -20.32 14.94
C VAL A 64 12.30 -19.18 15.00
N SER A 65 13.60 -19.48 15.20
CA SER A 65 14.66 -18.46 15.29
C SER A 65 14.86 -17.71 13.97
N GLU A 66 14.86 -18.41 12.84
CA GLU A 66 15.01 -17.84 11.51
C GLU A 66 13.78 -17.01 11.12
N VAL A 67 12.57 -17.56 11.31
CA VAL A 67 11.31 -16.83 11.06
C VAL A 67 11.24 -15.57 11.93
N ARG A 68 11.65 -15.67 13.20
CA ARG A 68 11.68 -14.53 14.11
C ARG A 68 12.63 -13.45 13.63
N ARG A 69 13.87 -13.84 13.27
CA ARG A 69 14.88 -12.89 12.75
C ARG A 69 14.37 -12.21 11.48
N ALA A 70 13.90 -12.97 10.49
CA ALA A 70 13.36 -12.42 9.24
C ALA A 70 12.16 -11.48 9.49
N THR A 71 11.29 -11.81 10.47
CA THR A 71 10.15 -10.97 10.84
C THR A 71 10.60 -9.63 11.42
N PHE A 72 11.59 -9.61 12.30
CA PHE A 72 12.11 -8.38 12.87
C PHE A 72 12.90 -7.55 11.86
N GLU A 73 13.82 -8.15 11.11
CA GLU A 73 14.60 -7.46 10.08
C GLU A 73 13.71 -6.86 8.99
N GLY A 74 12.85 -7.70 8.40
CA GLY A 74 11.96 -7.26 7.33
C GLY A 74 10.92 -6.25 7.80
N GLY A 75 10.36 -6.45 8.99
CA GLY A 75 9.42 -5.51 9.61
C GLY A 75 10.06 -4.16 9.91
N ALA A 76 11.32 -4.16 10.38
CA ALA A 76 12.06 -2.92 10.65
C ALA A 76 12.40 -2.16 9.37
N ILE A 77 12.94 -2.86 8.35
CA ILE A 77 13.25 -2.25 7.06
C ILE A 77 11.96 -1.69 6.42
N SER A 78 10.89 -2.50 6.39
CA SER A 78 9.61 -2.07 5.85
C SER A 78 9.03 -0.90 6.63
N GLY A 79 9.18 -0.88 7.96
CA GLY A 79 8.72 0.20 8.83
C GLY A 79 9.40 1.54 8.54
N VAL A 80 10.73 1.52 8.35
CA VAL A 80 11.47 2.74 7.96
C VAL A 80 11.02 3.25 6.59
N VAL A 81 10.93 2.36 5.59
CA VAL A 81 10.46 2.73 4.25
C VAL A 81 9.02 3.24 4.31
N MET A 82 8.15 2.54 5.03
CA MET A 82 6.75 2.92 5.22
C MET A 82 6.60 4.29 5.89
N THR A 83 7.44 4.60 6.89
CA THR A 83 7.44 5.91 7.55
C THR A 83 7.67 7.03 6.55
N VAL A 84 8.71 6.90 5.72
CA VAL A 84 9.02 7.90 4.68
C VAL A 84 7.85 8.01 3.70
N GLY A 85 7.36 6.90 3.16
CA GLY A 85 6.24 6.88 2.21
C GLY A 85 4.97 7.50 2.78
N ALA A 86 4.59 7.12 4.00
CA ALA A 86 3.38 7.61 4.65
C ALA A 86 3.44 9.11 4.99
N LEU A 87 4.59 9.61 5.41
CA LEU A 87 4.78 11.03 5.73
C LEU A 87 4.77 11.90 4.49
N PHE A 88 5.51 11.51 3.43
CA PHE A 88 5.45 12.22 2.15
C PHE A 88 4.04 12.22 1.56
N GLN A 89 3.34 11.09 1.60
CA GLN A 89 1.96 11.00 1.13
C GLN A 89 1.04 11.91 1.93
N GLN A 90 1.07 11.82 3.27
CA GLN A 90 0.18 12.60 4.12
C GLN A 90 0.44 14.10 4.02
N TYR A 91 1.71 14.50 3.92
CA TYR A 91 2.09 15.90 3.68
C TYR A 91 1.52 16.39 2.34
N GLY A 92 1.74 15.63 1.27
CA GLY A 92 1.24 15.99 -0.07
C GLY A 92 -0.28 16.02 -0.15
N LEU A 93 -0.97 15.12 0.55
CA LEU A 93 -2.44 15.08 0.60
C LEU A 93 -3.07 16.28 1.31
N GLY A 94 -2.31 17.05 2.08
CA GLY A 94 -2.76 18.33 2.64
C GLY A 94 -3.00 19.40 1.58
N ASP A 95 -2.27 19.33 0.46
CA ASP A 95 -2.26 20.34 -0.60
C ASP A 95 -2.62 19.75 -1.98
N THR A 96 -3.39 18.67 -2.03
CA THR A 96 -3.92 18.07 -3.27
C THR A 96 -5.30 17.46 -3.06
N THR A 97 -5.90 16.94 -4.13
CA THR A 97 -7.21 16.26 -4.06
C THR A 97 -7.07 14.77 -3.80
N ALA A 98 -8.13 14.12 -3.28
CA ALA A 98 -8.15 12.69 -3.09
C ALA A 98 -7.96 11.93 -4.42
N SER A 99 -8.54 12.43 -5.50
CA SER A 99 -8.40 11.85 -6.85
C SER A 99 -6.97 11.93 -7.36
N ASN A 100 -6.31 13.10 -7.25
CA ASN A 100 -4.89 13.25 -7.62
C ASN A 100 -4.00 12.37 -6.73
N GLY A 101 -4.25 12.38 -5.41
CA GLY A 101 -3.52 11.56 -4.46
C GLY A 101 -3.59 10.08 -4.79
N ALA A 102 -4.79 9.55 -5.06
CA ALA A 102 -4.98 8.17 -5.45
C ALA A 102 -4.30 7.84 -6.80
N PHE A 103 -4.43 8.74 -7.79
CA PHE A 103 -3.78 8.60 -9.08
C PHE A 103 -2.26 8.52 -8.95
N ILE A 104 -1.66 9.55 -8.34
CA ILE A 104 -0.20 9.67 -8.27
C ILE A 104 0.39 8.54 -7.42
N THR A 105 -0.28 8.17 -6.32
CA THR A 105 0.15 7.01 -5.52
C THR A 105 0.13 5.73 -6.34
N SER A 106 -0.92 5.47 -7.12
CA SER A 106 -1.04 4.27 -7.95
C SER A 106 0.02 4.16 -9.06
N LEU A 107 0.82 5.21 -9.32
CA LEU A 107 1.99 5.12 -10.22
C LEU A 107 3.04 4.11 -9.73
N TYR A 108 2.97 3.66 -8.47
CA TYR A 108 3.82 2.54 -8.02
C TYR A 108 3.63 1.28 -8.87
N VAL A 109 2.51 1.12 -9.60
CA VAL A 109 2.29 0.02 -10.56
C VAL A 109 3.37 -0.02 -11.66
N VAL A 110 3.92 1.13 -12.01
CA VAL A 110 5.03 1.28 -12.96
C VAL A 110 6.38 1.19 -12.23
N PHE A 111 6.50 1.81 -11.06
CA PHE A 111 7.76 1.86 -10.33
C PHE A 111 8.17 0.49 -9.77
N VAL A 112 7.23 -0.35 -9.32
CA VAL A 112 7.54 -1.69 -8.78
C VAL A 112 8.25 -2.57 -9.81
N PRO A 113 7.76 -2.77 -11.05
CA PRO A 113 8.48 -3.56 -12.03
C PRO A 113 9.80 -2.92 -12.46
N LEU A 114 9.89 -1.60 -12.61
CA LEU A 114 11.12 -0.92 -12.97
C LEU A 114 12.20 -1.11 -11.90
N LEU A 115 11.87 -0.89 -10.64
CA LEU A 115 12.80 -1.16 -9.52
C LEU A 115 13.10 -2.66 -9.38
N GLY A 116 12.12 -3.52 -9.66
CA GLY A 116 12.30 -4.97 -9.69
C GLY A 116 13.37 -5.42 -10.69
N LEU A 117 13.45 -4.80 -11.87
CA LEU A 117 14.51 -5.07 -12.85
C LEU A 117 15.90 -4.72 -12.31
N LEU A 118 16.03 -3.60 -11.55
CA LEU A 118 17.31 -3.18 -10.97
C LEU A 118 17.83 -4.17 -9.93
N VAL A 119 16.95 -4.93 -9.29
CA VAL A 119 17.31 -5.97 -8.33
C VAL A 119 17.35 -7.38 -8.95
N GLY A 120 17.34 -7.47 -10.29
CA GLY A 120 17.53 -8.71 -11.04
C GLY A 120 16.27 -9.55 -11.27
N ASN A 121 15.07 -9.03 -10.96
CA ASN A 121 13.82 -9.74 -11.23
C ASN A 121 13.58 -9.85 -12.75
N ARG A 122 13.16 -11.02 -13.20
CA ARG A 122 12.73 -11.23 -14.59
C ARG A 122 11.21 -11.09 -14.67
N ILE A 123 10.74 -10.12 -15.45
CA ILE A 123 9.31 -9.82 -15.60
C ILE A 123 8.85 -10.27 -16.96
N GLY A 124 7.84 -11.15 -16.99
CA GLY A 124 7.29 -11.69 -18.22
C GLY A 124 6.55 -10.62 -19.04
N TRP A 125 6.48 -10.83 -20.35
CA TRP A 125 5.80 -9.95 -21.30
C TRP A 125 4.33 -9.65 -20.93
N SER A 126 3.58 -10.65 -20.47
CA SER A 126 2.18 -10.48 -20.07
C SER A 126 1.99 -9.51 -18.91
N VAL A 127 2.96 -9.52 -17.96
CA VAL A 127 2.96 -8.59 -16.85
C VAL A 127 3.24 -7.17 -17.34
N TRP A 128 4.18 -6.99 -18.28
CA TRP A 128 4.44 -5.69 -18.91
C TRP A 128 3.23 -5.14 -19.66
N LEU A 129 2.52 -6.01 -20.39
CA LEU A 129 1.27 -5.62 -21.04
C LEU A 129 0.21 -5.21 -20.02
N GLY A 130 0.09 -5.96 -18.91
CA GLY A 130 -0.79 -5.60 -17.79
C GLY A 130 -0.43 -4.24 -17.18
N VAL A 131 0.86 -3.98 -16.95
CA VAL A 131 1.36 -2.69 -16.44
C VAL A 131 1.04 -1.55 -17.42
N ALA A 132 1.27 -1.75 -18.72
CA ALA A 132 0.98 -0.74 -19.74
C ALA A 132 -0.52 -0.41 -19.81
N LEU A 133 -1.38 -1.44 -19.80
CA LEU A 133 -2.84 -1.25 -19.80
C LEU A 133 -3.30 -0.55 -18.51
N SER A 134 -2.76 -0.94 -17.36
CA SER A 134 -3.09 -0.31 -16.08
C SER A 134 -2.61 1.14 -16.02
N PHE A 135 -1.43 1.45 -16.55
CA PHE A 135 -0.92 2.81 -16.62
C PHE A 135 -1.78 3.70 -17.53
N VAL A 136 -2.11 3.23 -18.74
CA VAL A 136 -2.99 3.98 -19.66
C VAL A 136 -4.37 4.17 -19.02
N GLY A 137 -4.93 3.11 -18.41
CA GLY A 137 -6.19 3.19 -17.69
C GLY A 137 -6.16 4.20 -16.55
N LEU A 138 -5.08 4.22 -15.78
CA LEU A 138 -4.85 5.14 -14.68
C LEU A 138 -4.79 6.60 -15.16
N VAL A 139 -4.09 6.86 -16.27
CA VAL A 139 -4.04 8.20 -16.89
C VAL A 139 -5.44 8.63 -17.34
N LEU A 140 -6.19 7.76 -18.02
CA LEU A 140 -7.56 8.07 -18.46
C LEU A 140 -8.52 8.30 -17.28
N LEU A 141 -8.31 7.59 -16.17
CA LEU A 141 -9.13 7.75 -14.98
C LEU A 141 -8.90 9.08 -14.28
N ALA A 142 -7.67 9.56 -14.27
CA ALA A 142 -7.27 10.73 -13.49
C ALA A 142 -7.22 12.03 -14.28
N VAL A 143 -6.72 12.00 -15.53
CA VAL A 143 -6.52 13.19 -16.33
C VAL A 143 -7.82 13.58 -17.02
N THR A 144 -8.70 14.24 -16.29
CA THR A 144 -9.93 14.84 -16.80
C THR A 144 -9.68 16.29 -17.26
N ARG A 145 -10.72 16.95 -17.79
CA ARG A 145 -10.64 18.37 -18.17
C ARG A 145 -10.35 19.29 -16.99
N GLU A 146 -10.70 18.87 -15.79
CA GLU A 146 -10.51 19.60 -14.53
C GLU A 146 -9.19 19.23 -13.82
N PHE A 147 -8.37 18.37 -14.45
CA PHE A 147 -7.10 17.96 -13.85
C PHE A 147 -6.17 19.16 -13.72
N THR A 148 -5.78 19.45 -12.50
CA THR A 148 -4.83 20.53 -12.17
C THR A 148 -3.68 19.97 -11.34
N PHE A 149 -2.48 20.44 -11.61
CA PHE A 149 -1.34 20.16 -10.74
C PHE A 149 -1.40 21.02 -9.47
N ASN A 150 -1.32 20.37 -8.33
CA ASN A 150 -1.32 21.01 -7.02
C ASN A 150 0.08 20.97 -6.39
N SER A 151 0.32 21.86 -5.40
CA SER A 151 1.60 21.94 -4.68
C SER A 151 1.95 20.66 -3.92
N GLY A 152 0.97 19.85 -3.54
CA GLY A 152 1.15 18.57 -2.87
C GLY A 152 1.55 17.41 -3.78
N ASP A 153 1.25 17.48 -5.09
CA ASP A 153 1.44 16.37 -6.04
C ASP A 153 2.89 15.85 -6.12
N PRO A 154 3.95 16.70 -6.09
CA PRO A 154 5.34 16.22 -6.07
C PRO A 154 5.67 15.36 -4.85
N PHE A 155 5.11 15.67 -3.68
CA PHE A 155 5.33 14.89 -2.47
C PHE A 155 4.64 13.53 -2.56
N VAL A 156 3.42 13.49 -3.11
CA VAL A 156 2.71 12.22 -3.38
C VAL A 156 3.47 11.38 -4.40
N LEU A 157 4.10 11.98 -5.42
CA LEU A 157 4.91 11.26 -6.40
C LEU A 157 6.15 10.63 -5.75
N VAL A 158 6.85 11.36 -4.88
CA VAL A 158 7.95 10.78 -4.09
C VAL A 158 7.44 9.63 -3.25
N SER A 159 6.28 9.78 -2.60
CA SER A 159 5.68 8.70 -1.81
C SER A 159 5.37 7.46 -2.65
N ALA A 160 4.91 7.61 -3.89
CA ALA A 160 4.64 6.49 -4.81
C ALA A 160 5.90 5.67 -5.12
N MET A 161 7.05 6.33 -5.30
CA MET A 161 8.34 5.64 -5.44
C MET A 161 8.72 4.87 -4.17
N VAL A 162 8.50 5.46 -3.00
CA VAL A 162 8.78 4.83 -1.71
C VAL A 162 7.83 3.67 -1.44
N TRP A 163 6.56 3.79 -1.80
CA TRP A 163 5.59 2.68 -1.74
C TRP A 163 5.99 1.53 -2.65
N ALA A 164 6.53 1.81 -3.84
CA ALA A 164 7.08 0.76 -4.70
C ALA A 164 8.20 -0.03 -4.01
N ILE A 165 9.10 0.65 -3.29
CA ILE A 165 10.15 0.00 -2.49
C ILE A 165 9.52 -0.83 -1.37
N GLN A 166 8.50 -0.31 -0.67
CA GLN A 166 7.80 -1.03 0.40
C GLN A 166 7.16 -2.33 -0.12
N VAL A 167 6.49 -2.28 -1.28
CA VAL A 167 5.89 -3.48 -1.92
C VAL A 167 6.96 -4.53 -2.24
N ILE A 168 8.14 -4.11 -2.73
CA ILE A 168 9.27 -5.01 -3.01
C ILE A 168 9.81 -5.61 -1.71
N VAL A 169 10.02 -4.81 -0.67
CA VAL A 169 10.49 -5.26 0.65
C VAL A 169 9.53 -6.28 1.24
N VAL A 170 8.23 -5.97 1.28
CA VAL A 170 7.21 -6.90 1.78
C VAL A 170 7.22 -8.19 0.97
N GLY A 171 7.26 -8.10 -0.37
CA GLY A 171 7.30 -9.29 -1.24
C GLY A 171 8.51 -10.19 -1.01
N ARG A 172 9.67 -9.59 -0.66
CA ARG A 172 10.89 -10.34 -0.35
C ARG A 172 10.80 -11.08 0.98
N TYR A 173 10.26 -10.43 2.02
CA TYR A 173 10.25 -10.98 3.38
C TYR A 173 9.00 -11.81 3.68
N SER A 174 7.83 -11.48 3.12
CA SER A 174 6.54 -12.10 3.44
C SER A 174 6.52 -13.63 3.37
N PRO A 175 7.22 -14.33 2.44
CA PRO A 175 7.21 -15.80 2.42
C PRO A 175 7.81 -16.45 3.67
N ARG A 176 8.71 -15.75 4.38
CA ARG A 176 9.54 -16.27 5.48
C ARG A 176 9.20 -15.69 6.84
N VAL A 177 8.17 -14.84 6.93
CA VAL A 177 7.82 -14.13 8.17
C VAL A 177 6.47 -14.55 8.74
N GLU A 178 6.24 -14.21 10.00
CA GLU A 178 4.92 -14.24 10.61
C GLU A 178 4.20 -12.90 10.28
N PRO A 179 3.10 -12.92 9.51
CA PRO A 179 2.53 -11.70 8.93
C PRO A 179 2.05 -10.66 9.93
N VAL A 180 1.38 -11.09 11.01
CA VAL A 180 0.81 -10.14 11.99
C VAL A 180 1.92 -9.43 12.74
N ARG A 181 2.96 -10.16 13.19
CA ARG A 181 4.10 -9.54 13.88
C ARG A 181 4.92 -8.66 12.96
N PHE A 182 5.10 -9.08 11.71
CA PHE A 182 5.73 -8.22 10.68
C PHE A 182 4.93 -6.91 10.52
N SER A 183 3.60 -7.00 10.36
CA SER A 183 2.74 -5.83 10.25
C SER A 183 2.84 -4.93 11.48
N MET A 184 2.79 -5.50 12.68
CA MET A 184 2.93 -4.72 13.92
C MET A 184 4.25 -3.99 14.03
N ILE A 185 5.36 -4.61 13.59
CA ILE A 185 6.68 -3.96 13.62
C ILE A 185 6.72 -2.79 12.64
N GLN A 186 6.31 -2.99 11.38
CA GLN A 186 6.33 -1.91 10.40
C GLN A 186 5.40 -0.77 10.77
N LEU A 187 4.18 -1.06 11.22
CA LEU A 187 3.21 -0.05 11.65
C LEU A 187 3.66 0.66 12.93
N GLY A 188 4.19 -0.09 13.90
CA GLY A 188 4.68 0.45 15.16
C GLY A 188 5.84 1.43 14.98
N ILE A 189 6.81 1.07 14.12
CA ILE A 189 7.93 1.97 13.79
C ILE A 189 7.39 3.25 13.15
N THR A 190 6.51 3.14 12.16
CA THR A 190 5.89 4.30 11.51
C THR A 190 5.13 5.17 12.53
N GLY A 191 4.33 4.54 13.40
CA GLY A 191 3.58 5.25 14.43
C GLY A 191 4.49 6.00 15.41
N VAL A 192 5.45 5.29 15.99
CA VAL A 192 6.35 5.86 17.01
C VAL A 192 7.21 6.97 16.42
N VAL A 193 7.85 6.75 15.27
CA VAL A 193 8.69 7.77 14.64
C VAL A 193 7.87 9.01 14.30
N SER A 194 6.69 8.83 13.72
CA SER A 194 5.82 9.97 13.40
C SER A 194 5.35 10.71 14.62
N LEU A 195 5.00 10.03 15.74
CA LEU A 195 4.63 10.70 17.01
C LEU A 195 5.77 11.49 17.62
N ILE A 196 7.00 10.97 17.53
CA ILE A 196 8.18 11.71 18.01
C ILE A 196 8.30 13.06 17.25
N PHE A 197 8.23 13.02 15.92
CA PHE A 197 8.27 14.27 15.12
C PHE A 197 7.05 15.15 15.38
N ALA A 198 5.86 14.59 15.51
CA ALA A 198 4.64 15.32 15.82
C ALA A 198 4.76 16.08 17.15
N ALA A 199 5.37 15.46 18.16
CA ALA A 199 5.60 16.11 19.45
C ALA A 199 6.57 17.32 19.34
N PHE A 200 7.65 17.17 18.53
CA PHE A 200 8.58 18.28 18.29
C PHE A 200 7.96 19.43 17.47
N LEU A 201 7.02 19.10 16.57
CA LEU A 201 6.37 20.08 15.70
C LEU A 201 5.10 20.69 16.29
N GLY A 202 4.67 20.21 17.46
CA GLY A 202 3.46 20.73 18.13
C GLY A 202 2.15 20.23 17.47
N GLU A 203 2.16 19.11 16.72
CA GLU A 203 0.98 18.59 16.01
C GLU A 203 0.07 17.70 16.90
N LEU A 204 0.31 17.62 18.22
CA LEU A 204 -0.44 16.75 19.14
C LEU A 204 -1.42 17.53 20.02
N GLU A 205 -2.01 18.59 19.49
CA GLU A 205 -3.05 19.33 20.19
C GLU A 205 -4.35 18.51 20.28
N TRP A 206 -4.97 18.52 21.46
CA TRP A 206 -6.13 17.66 21.76
C TRP A 206 -7.36 18.01 20.92
N ALA A 207 -7.67 19.30 20.77
CA ALA A 207 -8.89 19.74 20.08
C ALA A 207 -8.91 19.32 18.61
N PRO A 208 -7.87 19.59 17.77
CA PRO A 208 -7.78 19.09 16.39
C PRO A 208 -7.86 17.55 16.26
N ILE A 209 -7.23 16.83 17.21
CA ILE A 209 -7.28 15.35 17.23
C ILE A 209 -8.71 14.84 17.45
N VAL A 210 -9.46 15.48 18.38
CA VAL A 210 -10.87 15.13 18.64
C VAL A 210 -11.74 15.45 17.42
N GLU A 211 -11.49 16.54 16.72
CA GLU A 211 -12.19 16.88 15.48
C GLU A 211 -11.93 15.83 14.38
N ALA A 212 -10.68 15.39 14.24
CA ALA A 212 -10.27 14.35 13.29
C ALA A 212 -10.53 12.90 13.75
N ARG A 213 -11.24 12.67 14.87
CA ARG A 213 -11.42 11.34 15.46
C ARG A 213 -11.91 10.28 14.49
N TRP A 214 -12.87 10.58 13.65
CA TRP A 214 -13.42 9.61 12.70
C TRP A 214 -12.46 9.26 11.57
N PRO A 215 -11.81 10.21 10.87
CA PRO A 215 -10.72 9.92 9.95
C PRO A 215 -9.59 9.11 10.59
N ILE A 216 -9.21 9.44 11.82
CA ILE A 216 -8.15 8.72 12.56
C ILE A 216 -8.57 7.27 12.84
N LEU A 217 -9.77 7.06 13.43
CA LEU A 217 -10.25 5.72 13.78
C LEU A 217 -10.45 4.84 12.54
N PHE A 218 -11.07 5.37 11.49
CA PHE A 218 -11.22 4.68 10.22
C PHE A 218 -9.85 4.34 9.63
N GLY A 219 -8.95 5.34 9.57
CA GLY A 219 -7.59 5.18 9.05
C GLY A 219 -6.78 4.14 9.80
N ALA A 220 -6.91 4.09 11.13
CA ALA A 220 -6.25 3.10 11.98
C ALA A 220 -6.77 1.68 11.76
N ALA A 221 -8.09 1.50 11.75
CA ALA A 221 -8.71 0.18 11.68
C ALA A 221 -8.62 -0.45 10.29
N PHE A 222 -8.96 0.31 9.24
CA PHE A 222 -9.09 -0.25 7.90
C PHE A 222 -7.80 -0.08 7.06
N PRO A 223 -7.37 1.12 6.64
CA PRO A 223 -6.16 1.28 5.84
C PRO A 223 -4.90 0.76 6.53
N VAL A 224 -4.73 1.05 7.84
CA VAL A 224 -3.50 0.72 8.55
C VAL A 224 -3.54 -0.72 9.06
N ALA A 225 -4.39 -1.08 10.01
CA ALA A 225 -4.37 -2.40 10.61
C ALA A 225 -4.77 -3.49 9.62
N THR A 226 -5.88 -3.31 8.91
CA THR A 226 -6.43 -4.36 8.05
C THR A 226 -5.70 -4.45 6.72
N ALA A 227 -5.64 -3.38 5.91
CA ALA A 227 -5.15 -3.47 4.54
C ALA A 227 -3.65 -3.80 4.45
N PHE A 228 -2.78 -3.16 5.27
CA PHE A 228 -1.35 -3.53 5.30
C PHE A 228 -1.12 -4.97 5.78
N THR A 229 -1.93 -5.46 6.72
CA THR A 229 -1.82 -6.86 7.16
C THR A 229 -2.27 -7.83 6.05
N LEU A 230 -3.37 -7.53 5.34
CA LEU A 230 -3.80 -8.31 4.17
C LEU A 230 -2.73 -8.31 3.08
N GLN A 231 -2.05 -7.19 2.82
CA GLN A 231 -0.93 -7.11 1.89
C GLN A 231 0.19 -8.09 2.27
N VAL A 232 0.62 -8.10 3.53
CA VAL A 232 1.68 -9.02 3.99
C VAL A 232 1.27 -10.47 3.84
N PHE A 233 0.03 -10.82 4.17
CA PHE A 233 -0.51 -12.16 3.94
C PHE A 233 -0.50 -12.50 2.45
N ALA A 234 -1.04 -11.63 1.61
CA ALA A 234 -1.18 -11.86 0.17
C ALA A 234 0.18 -12.03 -0.53
N GLN A 235 1.14 -11.19 -0.20
CA GLN A 235 2.48 -11.23 -0.81
C GLN A 235 3.30 -12.47 -0.40
N LYS A 236 2.83 -13.30 0.54
CA LYS A 236 3.37 -14.67 0.70
C LYS A 236 3.24 -15.52 -0.57
N LYS A 237 2.29 -15.20 -1.45
CA LYS A 237 1.98 -15.93 -2.68
C LYS A 237 2.01 -15.05 -3.93
N ALA A 238 1.75 -13.76 -3.78
CA ALA A 238 1.74 -12.79 -4.87
C ALA A 238 3.12 -12.13 -5.02
N PRO A 239 3.77 -12.23 -6.18
CA PRO A 239 5.01 -11.48 -6.46
C PRO A 239 4.76 -9.96 -6.41
N PRO A 240 5.77 -9.13 -6.11
CA PRO A 240 5.61 -7.68 -5.95
C PRO A 240 4.89 -6.99 -7.10
N THR A 241 5.27 -7.27 -8.36
CA THR A 241 4.64 -6.64 -9.54
C THR A 241 3.18 -7.04 -9.70
N HIS A 242 2.83 -8.31 -9.41
CA HIS A 242 1.46 -8.77 -9.44
C HIS A 242 0.63 -8.12 -8.32
N ALA A 243 1.21 -8.02 -7.13
CA ALA A 243 0.58 -7.32 -6.02
C ALA A 243 0.33 -5.84 -6.35
N ALA A 244 1.32 -5.15 -6.92
CA ALA A 244 1.19 -3.75 -7.33
C ALA A 244 0.08 -3.55 -8.38
N LEU A 245 -0.05 -4.46 -9.36
CA LEU A 245 -1.12 -4.40 -10.36
C LEU A 245 -2.51 -4.48 -9.73
N ILE A 246 -2.74 -5.41 -8.80
CA ILE A 246 -4.05 -5.52 -8.14
C ILE A 246 -4.29 -4.34 -7.21
N MET A 247 -3.28 -3.95 -6.42
CA MET A 247 -3.41 -2.86 -5.46
C MET A 247 -3.63 -1.51 -6.14
N SER A 248 -3.11 -1.28 -7.36
CA SER A 248 -3.36 -0.03 -8.11
C SER A 248 -4.84 0.20 -8.44
N LEU A 249 -5.69 -0.83 -8.33
CA LEU A 249 -7.14 -0.68 -8.41
C LEU A 249 -7.71 0.20 -7.27
N GLU A 250 -6.90 0.61 -6.29
CA GLU A 250 -7.31 1.59 -5.28
C GLU A 250 -7.84 2.88 -5.90
N SER A 251 -7.32 3.30 -7.06
CA SER A 251 -7.85 4.45 -7.81
C SER A 251 -9.24 4.20 -8.37
N VAL A 252 -9.52 2.98 -8.84
CA VAL A 252 -10.86 2.56 -9.30
C VAL A 252 -11.84 2.51 -8.14
N PHE A 253 -11.42 1.97 -6.99
CA PHE A 253 -12.25 1.96 -5.78
C PHE A 253 -12.44 3.36 -5.20
N GLY A 254 -11.42 4.24 -5.29
CA GLY A 254 -11.53 5.66 -4.93
C GLY A 254 -12.61 6.36 -5.75
N MET A 255 -12.62 6.17 -7.08
CA MET A 255 -13.68 6.66 -7.96
C MET A 255 -15.06 6.10 -7.57
N ALA A 256 -15.15 4.80 -7.29
CA ALA A 256 -16.41 4.18 -6.86
C ALA A 256 -16.93 4.78 -5.54
N CYS A 257 -16.05 5.08 -4.60
CA CYS A 257 -16.39 5.78 -3.36
C CYS A 257 -16.85 7.22 -3.63
N GLY A 258 -16.20 7.93 -4.56
CA GLY A 258 -16.62 9.27 -5.00
C GLY A 258 -18.04 9.28 -5.54
N ILE A 259 -18.38 8.31 -6.41
CA ILE A 259 -19.76 8.15 -6.92
C ILE A 259 -20.75 7.86 -5.79
N ALA A 260 -20.42 6.91 -4.92
CA ALA A 260 -21.35 6.41 -3.91
C ALA A 260 -21.61 7.41 -2.77
N PHE A 261 -20.58 8.12 -2.32
CA PHE A 261 -20.64 8.94 -1.10
C PHE A 261 -20.60 10.45 -1.38
N LEU A 262 -19.95 10.87 -2.46
CA LEU A 262 -19.81 12.28 -2.83
C LEU A 262 -20.71 12.68 -4.00
N HIS A 263 -21.50 11.73 -4.56
CA HIS A 263 -22.37 11.91 -5.71
C HIS A 263 -21.64 12.45 -6.96
N GLU A 264 -20.35 12.14 -7.08
CA GLU A 264 -19.55 12.49 -8.25
C GLU A 264 -20.12 11.86 -9.53
N ARG A 265 -19.94 12.53 -10.66
CA ARG A 265 -20.39 12.06 -11.97
C ARG A 265 -19.18 11.91 -12.89
N PRO A 266 -18.52 10.74 -12.87
CA PRO A 266 -17.35 10.51 -13.70
C PRO A 266 -17.67 10.64 -15.20
N GLU A 267 -16.71 11.17 -15.94
CA GLU A 267 -16.78 11.21 -17.40
C GLU A 267 -16.63 9.80 -17.99
N VAL A 268 -17.11 9.61 -19.25
CA VAL A 268 -16.98 8.33 -19.98
C VAL A 268 -15.52 7.85 -20.04
N GLN A 269 -14.58 8.77 -20.18
CA GLN A 269 -13.15 8.51 -20.18
C GLN A 269 -12.70 7.78 -18.90
N GLN A 270 -13.22 8.15 -17.74
CA GLN A 270 -12.86 7.54 -16.44
C GLN A 270 -13.37 6.10 -16.35
N TYR A 271 -14.56 5.81 -16.86
CA TYR A 271 -15.06 4.42 -16.93
C TYR A 271 -14.21 3.56 -17.86
N ILE A 272 -13.76 4.11 -19.01
CA ILE A 272 -12.83 3.42 -19.92
C ILE A 272 -11.50 3.17 -19.20
N GLY A 273 -10.99 4.16 -18.46
CA GLY A 273 -9.77 4.03 -17.65
C GLY A 273 -9.87 2.90 -16.63
N ALA A 274 -10.95 2.87 -15.86
CA ALA A 274 -11.22 1.81 -14.88
C ALA A 274 -11.29 0.41 -15.55
N ALA A 275 -11.97 0.30 -16.69
CA ALA A 275 -12.07 -0.94 -17.44
C ALA A 275 -10.70 -1.42 -17.98
N LEU A 276 -9.84 -0.49 -18.43
CA LEU A 276 -8.48 -0.82 -18.86
C LEU A 276 -7.60 -1.29 -17.70
N MET A 277 -7.70 -0.68 -16.52
CA MET A 277 -6.98 -1.13 -15.32
C MET A 277 -7.39 -2.56 -14.93
N LEU A 278 -8.69 -2.84 -14.89
CA LEU A 278 -9.20 -4.20 -14.63
C LEU A 278 -8.72 -5.20 -15.67
N THR A 279 -8.75 -4.82 -16.96
CA THR A 279 -8.24 -5.64 -18.05
C THR A 279 -6.74 -5.91 -17.89
N GLY A 280 -5.95 -4.92 -17.51
CA GLY A 280 -4.52 -5.06 -17.24
C GLY A 280 -4.22 -6.08 -16.15
N VAL A 281 -4.98 -6.08 -15.06
CA VAL A 281 -4.88 -7.09 -13.99
C VAL A 281 -5.19 -8.49 -14.55
N VAL A 282 -6.29 -8.65 -15.28
CA VAL A 282 -6.69 -9.96 -15.87
C VAL A 282 -5.63 -10.46 -16.85
N VAL A 283 -5.16 -9.63 -17.78
CA VAL A 283 -4.13 -10.01 -18.77
C VAL A 283 -2.85 -10.46 -18.10
N SER A 284 -2.43 -9.80 -17.04
CA SER A 284 -1.23 -10.20 -16.27
C SER A 284 -1.33 -11.61 -15.67
N GLN A 285 -2.56 -12.11 -15.46
CA GLN A 285 -2.81 -13.41 -14.85
C GLN A 285 -2.99 -14.55 -15.89
N VAL A 286 -3.69 -14.26 -17.00
CA VAL A 286 -4.12 -15.28 -17.98
C VAL A 286 -2.95 -15.81 -18.81
N VAL A 287 -1.96 -14.98 -19.10
CA VAL A 287 -0.84 -15.35 -19.99
C VAL A 287 0.33 -15.95 -19.20
N ARG A 288 0.08 -16.83 -18.23
CA ARG A 288 1.10 -17.64 -17.57
C ARG A 288 1.16 -19.06 -18.16
N PRO A 289 1.83 -19.29 -19.32
CA PRO A 289 2.15 -20.66 -19.73
C PRO A 289 3.40 -21.10 -18.94
N GLY A 290 3.19 -21.95 -17.94
CA GLY A 290 4.22 -22.92 -17.55
C GLY A 290 5.39 -22.45 -16.69
N GLN A 291 5.42 -21.26 -16.10
CA GLN A 291 6.39 -20.99 -15.03
C GLN A 291 5.93 -21.65 -13.72
N ARG A 292 6.28 -22.94 -13.56
CA ARG A 292 6.50 -23.47 -12.20
C ARG A 292 7.46 -22.49 -11.53
N ARG A 293 7.07 -21.97 -10.37
CA ARG A 293 8.02 -21.34 -9.46
C ARG A 293 9.13 -22.36 -9.19
N ASP A 294 10.26 -22.19 -9.81
CA ASP A 294 11.50 -22.61 -9.17
C ASP A 294 11.67 -21.66 -7.99
N ASP A 295 11.77 -22.22 -6.79
CA ASP A 295 12.00 -21.48 -5.53
C ASP A 295 13.37 -20.76 -5.54
N THR A 296 14.07 -20.75 -6.67
CA THR A 296 15.39 -20.17 -6.93
C THR A 296 15.39 -18.74 -7.46
N ASP A 297 14.22 -18.14 -7.78
CA ASP A 297 14.15 -16.78 -8.33
C ASP A 297 14.30 -15.65 -7.26
N ILE A 298 14.62 -16.01 -6.04
CA ILE A 298 15.02 -15.06 -5.00
C ILE A 298 16.55 -14.98 -5.01
N VAL A 299 17.09 -14.11 -5.85
CA VAL A 299 18.52 -13.79 -5.81
C VAL A 299 18.84 -13.22 -4.42
N PRO A 300 19.76 -13.81 -3.65
CA PRO A 300 20.18 -13.25 -2.37
C PRO A 300 20.95 -11.95 -2.63
N ILE A 301 20.43 -10.82 -2.15
CA ILE A 301 21.12 -9.51 -2.23
C ILE A 301 22.31 -9.43 -1.27
N ILE A 302 22.48 -10.41 -0.40
CA ILE A 302 23.65 -10.53 0.50
C ILE A 302 24.25 -11.90 0.25
N PRO A 303 25.52 -12.01 -0.19
CA PRO A 303 26.22 -13.29 -0.21
C PRO A 303 26.32 -13.82 1.22
N GLU A 304 26.02 -15.09 1.39
CA GLU A 304 26.28 -15.81 2.64
C GLU A 304 27.77 -15.67 2.99
N ARG A 305 28.05 -15.07 4.15
CA ARG A 305 29.37 -15.11 4.77
C ARG A 305 29.37 -16.19 5.85
#